data_7b319bb0bf09c97f1249cc7cc1047341
#
_entry.id   7b319bb0bf09c97f1249cc7cc1047341
#
_cell.length_a   1.000
_cell.length_b   1.000
_cell.length_c   1.000
_cell.angle_alpha   90.00
_cell.angle_beta   90.00
_cell.angle_gamma   90.00
#
_symmetry.space_group_name_H-M   'P 1'
#
loop_
_entity.id
_entity.type
_entity.pdbx_description
1 polymer ?
#
loop_
_entity_poly.entity_id
_entity_poly.type
_entity_poly.pdbx_seq_one_letter_code
_entity_poly.pdbx_strand_id
1 'polypeptide(L)'
;MDTSYCNRFGGEELMRRLASETLLAQGPMGSVLLSECGAADIPPAFWNLAEPQTVSRIHRLYAAAGAQVLITNTFQASGHALDQDEIAPPMAEVNRGAVDDARQANPQLLLGSMGPIAIEWFVEDSPEYRE
;
A
#
# COMPACT_ATOMS: atom_id res chain seq x y z
N MET A 1 -23.96 -6.67 3.08
CA MET A 1 -22.66 -6.21 2.56
C MET A 1 -22.79 -4.75 2.21
N ASP A 2 -22.15 -3.92 2.94
CA ASP A 2 -22.17 -2.48 2.67
C ASP A 2 -21.31 -2.19 1.43
N THR A 3 -21.95 -1.92 0.31
CA THR A 3 -21.30 -1.58 -0.96
C THR A 3 -20.82 -0.13 -1.01
N SER A 4 -20.96 0.62 0.08
CA SER A 4 -20.54 2.04 0.16
C SER A 4 -19.02 2.22 0.08
N TYR A 5 -18.25 1.15 0.26
CA TYR A 5 -16.79 1.17 0.20
C TYR A 5 -16.21 1.18 -1.23
N CYS A 6 -17.00 0.82 -2.22
CA CYS A 6 -16.47 0.57 -3.57
C CYS A 6 -16.53 1.76 -4.53
N ASN A 7 -17.09 2.91 -4.16
CA ASN A 7 -17.49 3.86 -5.18
C ASN A 7 -17.18 5.34 -4.92
N ARG A 8 -16.21 5.71 -4.11
CA ARG A 8 -16.00 7.14 -3.89
C ARG A 8 -14.95 7.81 -4.78
N PHE A 9 -13.96 7.06 -5.29
CA PHE A 9 -12.96 7.64 -6.18
C PHE A 9 -12.42 6.55 -7.10
N GLY A 10 -13.22 6.20 -8.10
CA GLY A 10 -12.76 5.37 -9.20
C GLY A 10 -11.61 6.04 -9.95
N GLY A 11 -10.92 5.28 -10.78
CA GLY A 11 -9.84 5.80 -11.62
C GLY A 11 -10.24 7.01 -12.46
N GLU A 12 -11.52 7.23 -12.68
CA GLU A 12 -12.08 8.39 -13.39
C GLU A 12 -11.74 9.72 -12.71
N GLU A 13 -11.86 9.83 -11.39
CA GLU A 13 -11.52 11.06 -10.66
C GLU A 13 -10.02 11.34 -10.73
N LEU A 14 -9.20 10.31 -10.57
CA LEU A 14 -7.75 10.44 -10.72
C LEU A 14 -7.39 10.92 -12.13
N MET A 15 -7.95 10.28 -13.17
CA MET A 15 -7.70 10.66 -14.56
C MET A 15 -8.19 12.07 -14.87
N ARG A 16 -9.37 12.45 -14.36
CA ARG A 16 -9.90 13.80 -14.52
C ARG A 16 -8.98 14.85 -13.92
N ARG A 17 -8.45 14.62 -12.74
CA ARG A 17 -7.52 15.53 -12.07
C ARG A 17 -6.17 15.60 -12.80
N LEU A 18 -5.61 14.46 -13.17
CA LEU A 18 -4.33 14.41 -13.91
C LEU A 18 -4.38 15.10 -15.27
N ALA A 19 -5.57 15.23 -15.88
CA ALA A 19 -5.74 15.97 -17.12
C ALA A 19 -5.59 17.49 -16.96
N SER A 20 -5.74 18.03 -15.75
CA SER A 20 -5.77 19.48 -15.50
C SER A 20 -4.78 19.98 -14.46
N GLU A 21 -4.20 19.09 -13.65
CA GLU A 21 -3.30 19.47 -12.56
C GLU A 21 -2.17 18.44 -12.33
N THR A 22 -1.11 18.87 -11.68
CA THR A 22 -0.07 17.98 -11.17
C THR A 22 -0.41 17.60 -9.75
N LEU A 23 -0.44 16.30 -9.45
CA LEU A 23 -0.70 15.78 -8.11
C LEU A 23 0.60 15.36 -7.43
N LEU A 24 0.77 15.81 -6.19
CA LEU A 24 1.89 15.38 -5.35
C LEU A 24 1.51 14.08 -4.64
N ALA A 25 2.26 13.02 -4.93
CA ALA A 25 2.13 11.75 -4.22
C ALA A 25 3.08 11.69 -3.02
N GLN A 26 2.74 10.84 -2.05
CA GLN A 26 3.63 10.55 -0.94
C GLN A 26 4.94 9.92 -1.40
N GLY A 27 5.98 10.03 -0.56
CA GLY A 27 7.25 9.34 -0.69
C GLY A 27 7.20 7.89 -0.18
N PRO A 28 8.36 7.24 -0.01
CA PRO A 28 8.47 5.83 0.37
C PRO A 28 7.97 5.57 1.79
N MET A 29 7.21 4.49 1.99
CA MET A 29 6.76 4.05 3.32
C MET A 29 7.80 3.13 3.98
N GLY A 30 8.23 2.09 3.29
CA GLY A 30 9.11 1.07 3.86
C GLY A 30 10.43 1.63 4.37
N SER A 31 11.10 2.51 3.62
CA SER A 31 12.36 3.12 4.05
C SER A 31 12.20 4.00 5.28
N VAL A 32 11.07 4.69 5.41
CA VAL A 32 10.78 5.52 6.58
C VAL A 32 10.51 4.64 7.80
N LEU A 33 9.73 3.57 7.66
CA LEU A 33 9.51 2.60 8.73
C LEU A 33 10.83 2.02 9.25
N LEU A 34 11.71 1.58 8.35
CA LEU A 34 13.02 1.05 8.70
C LEU A 34 13.89 2.07 9.43
N SER A 35 13.89 3.32 8.99
CA SER A 35 14.72 4.37 9.58
C SER A 35 14.23 4.83 10.96
N GLU A 36 12.93 4.85 11.19
CA GLU A 36 12.34 5.32 12.45
C GLU A 36 12.32 4.26 13.55
N CYS A 37 12.17 3.02 13.18
CA CYS A 37 11.89 1.97 14.16
C CYS A 37 13.07 1.04 14.42
N GLY A 38 14.15 1.14 13.64
CA GLY A 38 15.35 0.31 13.81
C GLY A 38 15.12 -1.20 13.65
N ALA A 39 13.93 -1.60 13.24
CA ALA A 39 13.50 -2.97 13.10
C ALA A 39 13.69 -3.43 11.66
N ALA A 40 14.94 -3.62 11.25
CA ALA A 40 15.28 -4.11 9.91
C ALA A 40 14.69 -5.50 9.62
N ASP A 41 14.30 -6.22 10.65
CA ASP A 41 13.85 -7.61 10.56
C ASP A 41 12.32 -7.73 10.47
N ILE A 42 11.57 -6.63 10.55
CA ILE A 42 10.10 -6.66 10.44
C ILE A 42 9.69 -6.26 9.02
N PRO A 43 9.03 -7.16 8.27
CA PRO A 43 8.54 -6.83 6.94
C PRO A 43 7.59 -5.63 6.97
N PRO A 44 7.74 -4.65 6.05
CA PRO A 44 6.96 -3.42 6.07
C PRO A 44 5.44 -3.63 6.09
N ALA A 45 4.93 -4.67 5.42
CA ALA A 45 3.50 -4.98 5.41
C ALA A 45 2.96 -5.42 6.78
N PHE A 46 3.81 -6.02 7.63
CA PHE A 46 3.38 -6.46 8.97
C PHE A 46 3.07 -5.28 9.91
N TRP A 47 3.71 -4.13 9.69
CA TRP A 47 3.47 -2.92 10.48
C TRP A 47 2.03 -2.43 10.42
N ASN A 48 1.29 -2.75 9.35
CA ASN A 48 -0.13 -2.40 9.24
C ASN A 48 -1.00 -3.00 10.36
N LEU A 49 -0.54 -4.10 10.95
CA LEU A 49 -1.25 -4.77 12.05
C LEU A 49 -0.50 -4.65 13.38
N ALA A 50 0.83 -4.73 13.36
CA ALA A 50 1.64 -4.69 14.58
C ALA A 50 1.72 -3.28 15.18
N GLU A 51 1.86 -2.25 14.31
CA GLU A 51 2.08 -0.86 14.72
C GLU A 51 1.28 0.12 13.84
N PRO A 52 -0.06 -0.03 13.76
CA PRO A 52 -0.90 0.76 12.86
C PRO A 52 -0.78 2.27 13.12
N GLN A 53 -0.55 2.69 14.36
CA GLN A 53 -0.37 4.10 14.70
C GLN A 53 0.89 4.70 14.08
N THR A 54 1.96 3.92 13.96
CA THR A 54 3.19 4.34 13.30
C THR A 54 2.98 4.54 11.81
N VAL A 55 2.32 3.59 11.14
CA VAL A 55 1.96 3.69 9.72
C VAL A 55 1.07 4.90 9.47
N SER A 56 0.01 5.07 10.26
CA SER A 56 -0.91 6.21 10.16
C SER A 56 -0.20 7.54 10.40
N ARG A 57 0.74 7.60 11.34
CA ARG A 57 1.54 8.80 11.62
C ARG A 57 2.38 9.21 10.42
N ILE A 58 3.02 8.25 9.76
CA ILE A 58 3.82 8.53 8.55
C ILE A 58 2.92 9.04 7.43
N HIS A 59 1.76 8.45 7.21
CA HIS A 59 0.78 8.97 6.24
C HIS A 59 0.37 10.42 6.56
N ARG A 60 0.11 10.73 7.83
CA ARG A 60 -0.21 12.11 8.26
C ARG A 60 0.93 13.09 8.01
N LEU A 61 2.18 12.67 8.22
CA LEU A 61 3.35 13.51 7.92
C LEU A 61 3.45 13.83 6.42
N TYR A 62 3.22 12.84 5.54
CA TYR A 62 3.17 13.09 4.10
C TYR A 62 2.02 14.01 3.71
N ALA A 63 0.83 13.80 4.25
CA ALA A 63 -0.32 14.68 4.00
C ALA A 63 -0.05 16.12 4.48
N ALA A 64 0.54 16.28 5.66
CA ALA A 64 0.92 17.60 6.20
C ALA A 64 2.03 18.28 5.37
N ALA A 65 2.90 17.51 4.75
CA ALA A 65 3.91 18.01 3.82
C ALA A 65 3.34 18.40 2.43
N GLY A 66 2.04 18.17 2.21
CA GLY A 66 1.34 18.58 0.99
C GLY A 66 1.04 17.44 0.02
N ALA A 67 1.28 16.17 0.37
CA ALA A 67 0.89 15.05 -0.47
C ALA A 67 -0.65 14.99 -0.59
N GLN A 68 -1.13 15.02 -1.83
CA GLN A 68 -2.53 14.93 -2.20
C GLN A 68 -2.97 13.49 -2.42
N VAL A 69 -2.00 12.66 -2.81
CA VAL A 69 -2.19 11.23 -3.06
C VAL A 69 -1.37 10.45 -2.05
N LEU A 70 -2.04 9.64 -1.24
CA LEU A 70 -1.38 8.66 -0.38
C LEU A 70 -1.41 7.28 -1.05
N ILE A 71 -0.44 6.45 -0.69
CA ILE A 71 -0.27 5.10 -1.25
C ILE A 71 -0.24 4.12 -0.08
N THR A 72 -1.07 3.09 -0.13
CA THR A 72 -1.15 2.10 0.95
C THR A 72 0.18 1.37 1.16
N ASN A 73 0.45 0.96 2.38
CA ASN A 73 1.63 0.15 2.73
C ASN A 73 1.39 -1.33 2.38
N THR A 74 1.16 -1.63 1.09
CA THR A 74 0.77 -2.95 0.61
C THR A 74 1.68 -3.52 -0.48
N PHE A 75 2.83 -2.90 -0.75
CA PHE A 75 3.75 -3.36 -1.79
C PHE A 75 4.19 -4.82 -1.58
N GLN A 76 4.43 -5.23 -0.34
CA GLN A 76 4.80 -6.58 0.06
C GLN A 76 3.64 -7.34 0.74
N ALA A 77 2.40 -6.98 0.45
CA ALA A 77 1.21 -7.59 1.05
C ALA A 77 0.45 -8.51 0.10
N SER A 78 1.12 -9.08 -0.91
CA SER A 78 0.58 -10.20 -1.69
C SER A 78 0.64 -11.49 -0.86
N GLY A 79 -0.23 -12.46 -1.17
CA GLY A 79 -0.22 -13.74 -0.46
C GLY A 79 1.17 -14.39 -0.47
N HIS A 80 1.81 -14.41 -1.65
CA HIS A 80 3.15 -14.96 -1.80
C HIS A 80 4.21 -14.23 -0.95
N ALA A 81 4.19 -12.89 -0.92
CA ALA A 81 5.15 -12.13 -0.10
C ALA A 81 4.93 -12.37 1.40
N LEU A 82 3.67 -12.44 1.84
CA LEU A 82 3.34 -12.72 3.23
C LEU A 82 3.76 -14.15 3.64
N ASP A 83 3.61 -15.12 2.75
CA ASP A 83 4.06 -16.50 2.97
C ASP A 83 5.59 -16.58 3.08
N GLN A 84 6.33 -15.85 2.22
CA GLN A 84 7.79 -15.77 2.30
C GLN A 84 8.29 -15.13 3.59
N ASP A 85 7.57 -14.12 4.08
CA ASP A 85 7.89 -13.41 5.30
C ASP A 85 7.33 -14.10 6.56
N GLU A 86 6.72 -15.28 6.42
CA GLU A 86 6.09 -16.06 7.51
C GLU A 86 5.03 -15.25 8.28
N ILE A 87 4.33 -14.34 7.61
CA ILE A 87 3.30 -13.51 8.22
C ILE A 87 1.98 -14.30 8.30
N ALA A 88 1.59 -14.68 9.50
CA ALA A 88 0.43 -15.52 9.77
C ALA A 88 -0.94 -14.89 9.47
N PRO A 89 -1.20 -13.57 9.65
CA PRO A 89 -2.48 -12.98 9.32
C PRO A 89 -2.82 -13.10 7.83
N PRO A 90 -4.11 -13.33 7.49
CA PRO A 90 -4.55 -13.43 6.11
C PRO A 90 -4.26 -12.15 5.31
N MET A 91 -3.88 -12.29 4.04
CA MET A 91 -3.62 -11.18 3.11
C MET A 91 -4.73 -10.10 3.15
N ALA A 92 -5.99 -10.52 3.21
CA ALA A 92 -7.13 -9.59 3.26
C ALA A 92 -7.12 -8.72 4.52
N GLU A 93 -6.65 -9.24 5.65
CA GLU A 93 -6.55 -8.51 6.91
C GLU A 93 -5.42 -7.49 6.86
N VAL A 94 -4.24 -7.90 6.41
CA VAL A 94 -3.06 -7.02 6.23
C VAL A 94 -3.37 -5.86 5.30
N ASN A 95 -3.99 -6.15 4.14
CA ASN A 95 -4.34 -5.11 3.17
C ASN A 95 -5.44 -4.18 3.68
N ARG A 96 -6.43 -4.70 4.41
CA ARG A 96 -7.47 -3.86 5.02
C ARG A 96 -6.88 -2.92 6.06
N GLY A 97 -6.01 -3.44 6.94
CA GLY A 97 -5.28 -2.63 7.92
C GLY A 97 -4.53 -1.47 7.25
N ALA A 98 -3.79 -1.75 6.19
CA ALA A 98 -3.07 -0.73 5.43
C ALA A 98 -3.97 0.38 4.87
N VAL A 99 -5.16 0.01 4.38
CA VAL A 99 -6.15 0.99 3.88
C VAL A 99 -6.70 1.83 5.02
N ASP A 100 -7.03 1.20 6.14
CA ASP A 100 -7.57 1.89 7.32
C ASP A 100 -6.53 2.85 7.91
N ASP A 101 -5.26 2.45 7.98
CA ASP A 101 -4.16 3.30 8.44
C ASP A 101 -3.96 4.53 7.55
N ALA A 102 -3.96 4.36 6.24
CA ALA A 102 -3.82 5.46 5.30
C ALA A 102 -5.04 6.42 5.36
N ARG A 103 -6.24 5.90 5.54
CA ARG A 103 -7.47 6.70 5.67
C ARG A 103 -7.49 7.61 6.89
N GLN A 104 -6.79 7.25 7.96
CA GLN A 104 -6.66 8.11 9.15
C GLN A 104 -5.95 9.44 8.85
N ALA A 105 -5.20 9.54 7.77
CA ALA A 105 -4.59 10.79 7.30
C ALA A 105 -5.53 11.64 6.42
N ASN A 106 -6.75 11.18 6.18
CA ASN A 106 -7.77 11.87 5.37
C ASN A 106 -7.26 12.30 3.97
N PRO A 107 -6.71 11.37 3.18
CA PRO A 107 -6.13 11.71 1.87
C PRO A 107 -7.18 12.21 0.89
N GLN A 108 -6.77 13.09 -0.05
CA GLN A 108 -7.63 13.48 -1.18
C GLN A 108 -7.84 12.31 -2.15
N LEU A 109 -6.78 11.55 -2.39
CA LEU A 109 -6.80 10.32 -3.18
C LEU A 109 -5.97 9.25 -2.46
N LEU A 110 -6.42 8.01 -2.53
CA LEU A 110 -5.70 6.86 -1.98
C LEU A 110 -5.52 5.81 -3.07
N LEU A 111 -4.26 5.42 -3.30
CA LEU A 111 -3.88 4.37 -4.25
C LEU A 111 -3.45 3.12 -3.50
N GLY A 112 -3.85 1.95 -4.02
CA GLY A 112 -3.30 0.67 -3.61
C GLY A 112 -1.93 0.43 -4.23
N SER A 113 -0.94 0.05 -3.42
CA SER A 113 0.36 -0.39 -3.92
C SER A 113 0.34 -1.89 -4.17
N MET A 114 0.81 -2.31 -5.34
CA MET A 114 0.99 -3.72 -5.66
C MET A 114 2.45 -3.97 -6.04
N GLY A 115 3.08 -4.90 -5.34
CA GLY A 115 4.41 -5.36 -5.68
C GLY A 115 4.40 -6.41 -6.79
N PRO A 116 5.58 -6.73 -7.34
CA PRO A 116 5.69 -7.79 -8.32
C PRO A 116 5.37 -9.15 -7.70
N ILE A 117 4.87 -10.06 -8.50
CA ILE A 117 4.88 -11.49 -8.17
C ILE A 117 6.34 -11.96 -8.23
N ALA A 118 6.74 -12.88 -7.36
CA ALA A 118 8.13 -13.34 -7.30
C ALA A 118 8.62 -13.82 -8.66
N ILE A 119 9.87 -13.48 -8.96
CA ILE A 119 10.55 -13.80 -10.26
C ILE A 119 10.54 -15.29 -10.57
N GLU A 120 10.44 -16.14 -9.57
CA GLU A 120 10.33 -17.60 -9.72
C GLU A 120 9.10 -18.04 -10.54
N TRP A 121 8.08 -17.21 -10.63
CA TRP A 121 6.90 -17.44 -11.49
C TRP A 121 7.12 -16.97 -12.93
N PHE A 122 8.18 -16.22 -13.17
CA PHE A 122 8.62 -15.78 -14.50
C PHE A 122 9.67 -16.74 -15.08
N VAL A 123 9.48 -18.04 -14.93
CA VAL A 123 10.31 -19.00 -15.65
C VAL A 123 9.89 -18.94 -17.12
N GLU A 124 10.87 -18.75 -18.03
CA GLU A 124 10.68 -18.58 -19.47
C GLU A 124 9.81 -19.68 -20.16
N ASP A 125 9.50 -20.75 -19.46
CA ASP A 125 8.73 -21.89 -19.93
C ASP A 125 7.32 -22.04 -19.32
N SER A 126 6.81 -21.06 -18.55
CA SER A 126 5.44 -21.18 -18.06
C SER A 126 4.44 -20.93 -19.18
N PRO A 127 3.42 -21.80 -19.37
CA PRO A 127 2.42 -21.68 -20.43
C PRO A 127 1.68 -20.34 -20.44
N GLU A 128 1.63 -19.66 -19.30
CA GLU A 128 0.92 -18.41 -19.07
C GLU A 128 1.64 -17.19 -19.68
N TYR A 129 2.88 -17.36 -20.16
CA TYR A 129 3.69 -16.29 -20.76
C TYR A 129 3.73 -16.33 -22.30
N ARG A 130 2.97 -17.23 -22.93
CA ARG A 130 3.03 -17.47 -24.39
C ARG A 130 1.87 -16.86 -25.18
N GLU A 131 1.03 -16.03 -24.58
CA GLU A 131 -0.04 -15.29 -25.30
C GLU A 131 0.24 -13.81 -25.45
#